data_178e6da4be93c195d20b561100d16ed5
#
_entry.id   178e6da4be93c195d20b561100d16ed5
#
_cell.length_a   1.000
_cell.length_b   1.000
_cell.length_c   1.000
_cell.angle_alpha   90.00
_cell.angle_beta   90.00
_cell.angle_gamma   90.00
#
_symmetry.space_group_name_H-M   'P 1'
#
loop_
_entity.id
_entity.type
_entity.pdbx_description
1 polymer ?
#
loop_
_entity_poly.entity_id
_entity_poly.type
_entity_poly.pdbx_seq_one_letter_code
_entity_poly.pdbx_strand_id
1 'polypeptide(L)'
;TPTFLPKQHPLAGVNDVMNAVYVESIGIGESMYYGPGAGQKPTATSVVADIVRIVRRLKEGTIGKAFNEYSRSLQLAKPEDVKNNYYFSIKAPDATGQILRLAEIFNAEGASFKQILQEDSDGQFASVVIITHQVNQTQFKNLVEKLDSEANFELLNTFKVLGE
;
A
#
# COMPACT_ATOMS: atom_id res chain seq x y z
N THR A 1 2.45 3.57 1.94
CA THR A 1 2.72 2.29 2.63
C THR A 1 3.36 1.34 1.64
N PRO A 2 4.44 0.63 1.99
CA PRO A 2 5.02 -0.40 1.15
C PRO A 2 3.95 -1.44 0.76
N THR A 3 4.01 -1.89 -0.49
CA THR A 3 2.97 -2.77 -1.06
C THR A 3 3.63 -3.83 -1.93
N PHE A 4 3.24 -5.09 -1.77
CA PHE A 4 3.62 -6.15 -2.69
C PHE A 4 2.82 -6.03 -3.99
N LEU A 5 3.52 -6.14 -5.10
CA LEU A 5 2.96 -6.06 -6.45
C LEU A 5 3.16 -7.39 -7.17
N PRO A 6 2.19 -7.85 -7.98
CA PRO A 6 2.43 -8.90 -8.94
C PRO A 6 3.60 -8.52 -9.87
N LYS A 7 4.43 -9.48 -10.25
CA LYS A 7 5.58 -9.23 -11.14
C LYS A 7 5.17 -8.64 -12.50
N GLN A 8 3.94 -8.91 -12.94
CA GLN A 8 3.37 -8.42 -14.18
C GLN A 8 2.82 -6.99 -14.09
N HIS A 9 2.67 -6.45 -12.87
CA HIS A 9 2.15 -5.10 -12.70
C HIS A 9 3.11 -4.06 -13.27
N PRO A 10 2.63 -3.03 -14.02
CA PRO A 10 3.51 -2.03 -14.64
C PRO A 10 4.51 -1.36 -13.70
N LEU A 11 4.13 -1.12 -12.45
CA LEU A 11 5.02 -0.55 -11.44
C LEU A 11 6.15 -1.49 -11.01
N ALA A 12 6.03 -2.81 -11.21
CA ALA A 12 7.07 -3.77 -10.82
C ALA A 12 8.35 -3.65 -11.66
N GLY A 13 8.27 -3.04 -12.85
CA GLY A 13 9.40 -2.75 -13.71
C GLY A 13 10.08 -1.39 -13.47
N VAL A 14 9.64 -0.62 -12.48
CA VAL A 14 10.23 0.68 -12.17
C VAL A 14 11.42 0.50 -11.25
N ASN A 15 12.62 0.79 -11.76
CA ASN A 15 13.87 0.55 -11.06
C ASN A 15 14.78 1.79 -11.06
N ASP A 16 15.83 1.74 -10.26
CA ASP A 16 16.89 2.74 -10.16
C ASP A 16 16.37 4.15 -9.85
N VAL A 17 16.76 5.13 -10.66
CA VAL A 17 16.38 6.55 -10.48
C VAL A 17 15.01 6.87 -11.06
N MET A 18 14.33 5.87 -11.64
CA MET A 18 13.02 6.07 -12.26
C MET A 18 11.92 6.04 -11.22
N ASN A 19 10.94 6.89 -11.39
CA ASN A 19 9.72 6.93 -10.60
C ASN A 19 8.52 6.76 -11.51
N ALA A 20 7.43 6.24 -10.96
CA ALA A 20 6.17 6.17 -11.65
C ALA A 20 4.99 6.48 -10.71
N VAL A 21 3.95 7.03 -11.29
CA VAL A 21 2.62 7.14 -10.67
C VAL A 21 1.65 6.38 -11.54
N TYR A 22 1.01 5.39 -10.97
CA TYR A 22 -0.03 4.59 -11.63
C TYR A 22 -1.39 5.04 -11.11
N VAL A 23 -2.30 5.31 -12.02
CA VAL A 23 -3.65 5.78 -11.71
C VAL A 23 -4.65 4.90 -12.44
N GLU A 24 -5.58 4.35 -11.70
CA GLU A 24 -6.73 3.64 -12.24
C GLU A 24 -7.99 4.49 -12.03
N SER A 25 -8.78 4.66 -13.09
CA SER A 25 -9.99 5.45 -13.05
C SER A 25 -11.08 4.85 -13.94
N ILE A 26 -12.34 5.08 -13.56
CA ILE A 26 -13.51 4.58 -14.29
C ILE A 26 -13.56 5.12 -15.72
N GLY A 27 -13.11 6.36 -15.95
CA GLY A 27 -13.25 7.03 -17.25
C GLY A 27 -12.16 6.69 -18.27
N ILE A 28 -10.91 6.54 -17.79
CA ILE A 28 -9.73 6.36 -18.66
C ILE A 28 -9.18 4.94 -18.54
N GLY A 29 -9.54 4.20 -17.49
CA GLY A 29 -8.91 2.96 -17.12
C GLY A 29 -7.54 3.21 -16.48
N GLU A 30 -6.56 2.45 -16.88
CA GLU A 30 -5.19 2.50 -16.35
C GLU A 30 -4.37 3.57 -17.07
N SER A 31 -3.63 4.35 -16.28
CA SER A 31 -2.69 5.34 -16.78
C SER A 31 -1.44 5.33 -15.93
N MET A 32 -0.27 5.42 -16.55
CA MET A 32 1.00 5.46 -15.85
C MET A 32 1.84 6.64 -16.33
N TYR A 33 2.33 7.42 -15.38
CA TYR A 33 3.29 8.49 -15.59
C TYR A 33 4.65 8.00 -15.11
N TYR A 34 5.62 7.95 -16.01
CA TYR A 34 6.93 7.36 -15.76
C TYR A 34 8.02 8.32 -16.18
N GLY A 35 9.04 8.48 -15.34
CA GLY A 35 10.16 9.37 -15.65
C GLY A 35 11.25 9.37 -14.57
N PRO A 36 12.39 10.02 -14.83
CA PRO A 36 13.47 10.11 -13.86
C PRO A 36 13.05 10.96 -12.66
N GLY A 37 13.11 10.36 -11.46
CA GLY A 37 12.83 11.03 -10.19
C GLY A 37 14.02 11.75 -9.60
N ALA A 38 15.23 11.44 -10.06
CA ALA A 38 16.49 12.04 -9.61
C ALA A 38 17.42 12.30 -10.79
N GLY A 39 18.42 13.15 -10.55
CA GLY A 39 19.46 13.49 -11.53
C GLY A 39 19.54 15.00 -11.76
N GLN A 40 20.74 15.46 -12.06
CA GLN A 40 21.03 16.89 -12.24
C GLN A 40 20.17 17.54 -13.34
N LYS A 41 20.10 16.92 -14.52
CA LYS A 41 19.33 17.44 -15.66
C LYS A 41 17.83 17.42 -15.42
N PRO A 42 17.20 16.31 -15.00
CA PRO A 42 15.76 16.28 -14.73
C PRO A 42 15.36 17.29 -13.65
N THR A 43 16.12 17.41 -12.57
CA THR A 43 15.85 18.38 -11.50
C THR A 43 15.94 19.82 -11.99
N ALA A 44 17.02 20.16 -12.70
CA ALA A 44 17.17 21.50 -13.26
C ALA A 44 16.05 21.85 -14.26
N THR A 45 15.67 20.90 -15.10
CA THR A 45 14.58 21.08 -16.06
C THR A 45 13.24 21.36 -15.35
N SER A 46 12.94 20.62 -14.28
CA SER A 46 11.71 20.82 -13.51
C SER A 46 11.70 22.21 -12.85
N VAL A 47 12.79 22.62 -12.22
CA VAL A 47 12.92 23.96 -11.61
C VAL A 47 12.73 25.07 -12.65
N VAL A 48 13.39 24.98 -13.79
CA VAL A 48 13.27 25.98 -14.87
C VAL A 48 11.85 26.01 -15.43
N ALA A 49 11.22 24.86 -15.62
CA ALA A 49 9.84 24.77 -16.08
C ALA A 49 8.86 25.47 -15.11
N ASP A 50 9.05 25.29 -13.80
CA ASP A 50 8.22 25.97 -12.80
C ASP A 50 8.45 27.48 -12.77
N ILE A 51 9.70 27.94 -12.91
CA ILE A 51 10.00 29.37 -13.04
C ILE A 51 9.30 29.97 -14.27
N VAL A 52 9.40 29.31 -15.42
CA VAL A 52 8.73 29.75 -16.65
C VAL A 52 7.21 29.81 -16.46
N ARG A 53 6.64 28.82 -15.80
CA ARG A 53 5.19 28.80 -15.49
C ARG A 53 4.80 29.97 -14.61
N ILE A 54 5.56 30.25 -13.55
CA ILE A 54 5.31 31.39 -12.64
C ILE A 54 5.37 32.69 -13.41
N VAL A 55 6.40 32.91 -14.22
CA VAL A 55 6.56 34.15 -15.02
C VAL A 55 5.39 34.36 -15.99
N ARG A 56 4.94 33.28 -16.66
CA ARG A 56 3.75 33.37 -17.53
C ARG A 56 2.50 33.77 -16.75
N ARG A 57 2.25 33.14 -15.59
CA ARG A 57 1.09 33.45 -14.74
C ARG A 57 1.14 34.90 -14.18
N LEU A 58 2.33 35.42 -13.88
CA LEU A 58 2.52 36.80 -13.50
C LEU A 58 2.09 37.77 -14.63
N LYS A 59 2.57 37.48 -15.86
CA LYS A 59 2.20 38.26 -17.05
C LYS A 59 0.71 38.24 -17.34
N GLU A 60 0.07 37.11 -17.13
CA GLU A 60 -1.37 36.93 -17.36
C GLU A 60 -2.26 37.39 -16.21
N GLY A 61 -1.68 37.84 -15.08
CA GLY A 61 -2.43 38.22 -13.90
C GLY A 61 -3.22 37.07 -13.25
N THR A 62 -2.76 35.83 -13.44
CA THR A 62 -3.44 34.59 -12.96
C THR A 62 -2.77 34.00 -11.73
N ILE A 63 -1.75 34.63 -11.18
CA ILE A 63 -1.05 34.13 -9.99
C ILE A 63 -2.01 34.08 -8.79
N GLY A 64 -1.96 33.01 -8.02
CA GLY A 64 -2.87 32.78 -6.89
C GLY A 64 -4.27 32.29 -7.27
N LYS A 65 -4.63 32.27 -8.56
CA LYS A 65 -5.87 31.64 -9.01
C LYS A 65 -5.70 30.13 -9.11
N ALA A 66 -6.74 29.37 -8.72
CA ALA A 66 -6.76 27.92 -8.88
C ALA A 66 -6.61 27.55 -10.36
N PHE A 67 -5.94 26.41 -10.62
CA PHE A 67 -5.75 25.91 -11.99
C PHE A 67 -7.07 25.55 -12.66
N ASN A 68 -7.98 24.95 -11.89
CA ASN A 68 -9.34 24.64 -12.29
C ASN A 68 -10.28 24.83 -11.10
N GLU A 69 -11.47 25.33 -11.34
CA GLU A 69 -12.57 25.25 -10.40
C GLU A 69 -13.30 23.93 -10.64
N TYR A 70 -13.07 22.94 -9.78
CA TYR A 70 -13.82 21.70 -9.85
C TYR A 70 -15.24 21.92 -9.35
N SER A 71 -16.22 21.60 -10.19
CA SER A 71 -17.65 21.74 -9.87
C SER A 71 -18.15 20.70 -8.86
N ARG A 72 -17.32 19.72 -8.50
CA ARG A 72 -17.66 18.66 -7.54
C ARG A 72 -16.70 18.65 -6.37
N SER A 73 -17.25 18.72 -5.17
CA SER A 73 -16.53 18.38 -3.95
C SER A 73 -16.53 16.85 -3.81
N LEU A 74 -15.36 16.24 -3.91
CA LEU A 74 -15.18 14.81 -3.64
C LEU A 74 -14.80 14.64 -2.18
N GLN A 75 -15.45 13.68 -1.52
CA GLN A 75 -15.08 13.25 -0.19
C GLN A 75 -14.07 12.11 -0.29
N LEU A 76 -13.12 12.09 0.63
CA LEU A 76 -12.21 10.96 0.77
C LEU A 76 -13.00 9.72 1.20
N ALA A 77 -12.63 8.55 0.67
CA ALA A 77 -13.19 7.29 1.09
C ALA A 77 -12.94 7.08 2.59
N LYS A 78 -13.93 6.57 3.29
CA LYS A 78 -13.77 6.24 4.70
C LYS A 78 -12.92 4.97 4.87
N PRO A 79 -12.26 4.79 6.03
CA PRO A 79 -11.43 3.60 6.28
C PRO A 79 -12.17 2.26 6.07
N GLU A 80 -13.45 2.21 6.39
CA GLU A 80 -14.30 1.04 6.20
C GLU A 80 -14.61 0.73 4.72
N ASP A 81 -14.49 1.72 3.83
CA ASP A 81 -14.75 1.55 2.39
C ASP A 81 -13.47 1.15 1.61
N VAL A 82 -12.28 1.38 2.23
CA VAL A 82 -11.00 1.06 1.60
C VAL A 82 -10.60 -0.37 1.92
N LYS A 83 -10.75 -1.27 0.96
CA LYS A 83 -10.44 -2.69 1.09
C LYS A 83 -9.15 -3.05 0.36
N ASN A 84 -8.32 -3.88 0.98
CA ASN A 84 -7.09 -4.42 0.40
C ASN A 84 -6.86 -5.84 0.92
N ASN A 85 -6.04 -6.60 0.21
CA ASN A 85 -5.41 -7.78 0.75
C ASN A 85 -4.18 -7.36 1.56
N TYR A 86 -3.87 -8.09 2.62
CA TYR A 86 -2.73 -7.80 3.47
C TYR A 86 -1.89 -9.05 3.69
N TYR A 87 -0.59 -8.84 3.70
CA TYR A 87 0.43 -9.79 4.10
C TYR A 87 0.78 -9.55 5.56
N PHE A 88 0.86 -10.63 6.33
CA PHE A 88 1.33 -10.65 7.72
C PHE A 88 2.47 -11.67 7.82
N SER A 89 3.59 -11.27 8.37
CA SER A 89 4.67 -12.17 8.78
C SER A 89 4.69 -12.21 10.30
N ILE A 90 4.49 -13.39 10.84
CA ILE A 90 4.28 -13.62 12.27
C ILE A 90 5.25 -14.70 12.73
N LYS A 91 6.00 -14.42 13.80
CA LYS A 91 6.76 -15.43 14.52
C LYS A 91 5.88 -16.03 15.59
N ALA A 92 5.71 -17.33 15.58
CA ALA A 92 4.86 -18.09 16.50
C ALA A 92 5.64 -19.23 17.12
N PRO A 93 5.33 -19.69 18.34
CA PRO A 93 5.88 -20.94 18.87
C PRO A 93 5.55 -22.11 17.93
N ASP A 94 6.53 -22.99 17.70
CA ASP A 94 6.30 -24.23 16.91
C ASP A 94 5.60 -25.27 17.77
N ALA A 95 4.31 -25.09 17.97
CA ALA A 95 3.48 -25.95 18.81
C ALA A 95 2.08 -26.12 18.24
N THR A 96 1.46 -27.22 18.60
CA THR A 96 0.07 -27.52 18.20
C THR A 96 -0.89 -26.43 18.69
N GLY A 97 -1.88 -26.08 17.87
CA GLY A 97 -2.91 -25.09 18.20
C GLY A 97 -2.58 -23.64 17.85
N GLN A 98 -1.33 -23.28 17.49
CA GLN A 98 -0.97 -21.90 17.19
C GLN A 98 -1.66 -21.39 15.92
N ILE A 99 -1.74 -22.21 14.87
CA ILE A 99 -2.48 -21.85 13.66
C ILE A 99 -3.98 -21.68 13.94
N LEU A 100 -4.55 -22.53 14.82
CA LEU A 100 -5.95 -22.37 15.23
C LEU A 100 -6.15 -21.03 15.95
N ARG A 101 -5.25 -20.67 16.87
CA ARG A 101 -5.31 -19.40 17.58
C ARG A 101 -5.23 -18.19 16.64
N LEU A 102 -4.32 -18.24 15.64
CA LEU A 102 -4.26 -17.22 14.59
C LEU A 102 -5.60 -17.15 13.82
N ALA A 103 -6.15 -18.29 13.43
CA ALA A 103 -7.43 -18.34 12.72
C ALA A 103 -8.58 -17.72 13.55
N GLU A 104 -8.61 -17.95 14.85
CA GLU A 104 -9.59 -17.32 15.77
C GLU A 104 -9.46 -15.80 15.81
N ILE A 105 -8.23 -15.27 15.90
CA ILE A 105 -7.96 -13.83 15.92
C ILE A 105 -8.46 -13.17 14.62
N PHE A 106 -8.12 -13.75 13.46
CA PHE A 106 -8.54 -13.22 12.18
C PHE A 106 -10.05 -13.34 11.97
N ASN A 107 -10.63 -14.48 12.33
CA ASN A 107 -12.08 -14.69 12.24
C ASN A 107 -12.88 -13.70 13.12
N ALA A 108 -12.37 -13.35 14.29
CA ALA A 108 -13.01 -12.38 15.17
C ALA A 108 -13.12 -10.97 14.56
N GLU A 109 -12.23 -10.64 13.61
CA GLU A 109 -12.31 -9.41 12.80
C GLU A 109 -13.00 -9.60 11.46
N GLY A 110 -13.59 -10.77 11.20
CA GLY A 110 -14.23 -11.10 9.92
C GLY A 110 -13.25 -11.20 8.75
N ALA A 111 -11.98 -11.48 9.05
CA ALA A 111 -10.94 -11.66 8.05
C ALA A 111 -10.74 -13.16 7.77
N SER A 112 -10.60 -13.53 6.50
CA SER A 112 -10.29 -14.88 6.07
C SER A 112 -8.95 -14.97 5.38
N PHE A 113 -8.32 -16.14 5.43
CA PHE A 113 -7.06 -16.40 4.77
C PHE A 113 -7.26 -16.70 3.29
N LYS A 114 -6.54 -15.98 2.42
CA LYS A 114 -6.36 -16.34 1.02
C LYS A 114 -5.24 -17.39 0.89
N GLN A 115 -4.19 -17.22 1.70
CA GLN A 115 -3.06 -18.11 1.74
C GLN A 115 -2.45 -18.12 3.14
N ILE A 116 -2.00 -19.27 3.58
CA ILE A 116 -1.17 -19.44 4.76
C ILE A 116 0.03 -20.31 4.39
N LEU A 117 1.21 -19.92 4.83
CA LEU A 117 2.45 -20.64 4.67
C LEU A 117 3.16 -20.66 6.01
N GLN A 118 3.58 -21.83 6.44
CA GLN A 118 4.48 -22.00 7.58
C GLN A 118 5.82 -22.47 7.04
N GLU A 119 6.86 -21.74 7.33
CA GLU A 119 8.24 -22.11 7.00
C GLU A 119 8.87 -22.89 8.15
N ASP A 120 9.95 -23.61 7.83
CA ASP A 120 10.66 -24.43 8.79
C ASP A 120 11.06 -23.67 10.04
N SER A 121 10.92 -24.34 11.18
CA SER A 121 11.23 -23.78 12.48
C SER A 121 12.68 -24.06 12.88
N ASP A 122 13.21 -23.24 13.78
CA ASP A 122 14.47 -23.50 14.50
C ASP A 122 14.31 -24.51 15.64
N GLY A 123 13.15 -25.16 15.72
CA GLY A 123 12.76 -26.11 16.78
C GLY A 123 12.05 -25.44 17.98
N GLN A 124 11.99 -24.11 18.03
CA GLN A 124 11.26 -23.37 19.07
C GLN A 124 10.19 -22.45 18.47
N PHE A 125 10.50 -21.79 17.35
CA PHE A 125 9.61 -20.84 16.68
C PHE A 125 9.49 -21.17 15.19
N ALA A 126 8.32 -20.98 14.65
CA ALA A 126 8.03 -21.04 13.23
C ALA A 126 7.71 -19.64 12.68
N SER A 127 8.08 -19.42 11.43
CA SER A 127 7.63 -18.25 10.65
C SER A 127 6.31 -18.59 9.97
N VAL A 128 5.27 -17.85 10.30
CA VAL A 128 3.94 -18.00 9.70
C VAL A 128 3.65 -16.78 8.83
N VAL A 129 3.44 -17.01 7.55
CA VAL A 129 3.02 -16.00 6.59
C VAL A 129 1.54 -16.18 6.29
N ILE A 130 0.78 -15.11 6.43
CA ILE A 130 -0.65 -15.08 6.12
C ILE A 130 -0.90 -14.00 5.06
N ILE A 131 -1.62 -14.35 3.99
CA ILE A 131 -2.22 -13.38 3.06
C ILE A 131 -3.72 -13.45 3.24
N THR A 132 -4.35 -12.32 3.51
CA THR A 132 -5.81 -12.26 3.71
C THR A 132 -6.54 -12.11 2.38
N HIS A 133 -7.82 -12.50 2.36
CA HIS A 133 -8.78 -11.91 1.43
C HIS A 133 -8.95 -10.43 1.75
N GLN A 134 -9.76 -9.72 0.96
CA GLN A 134 -9.99 -8.30 1.16
C GLN A 134 -10.56 -8.00 2.55
N VAL A 135 -9.86 -7.17 3.29
CA VAL A 135 -10.32 -6.58 4.55
C VAL A 135 -10.23 -5.06 4.46
N ASN A 136 -11.08 -4.36 5.19
CA ASN A 136 -11.03 -2.91 5.23
C ASN A 136 -9.93 -2.40 6.17
N GLN A 137 -9.64 -1.12 6.11
CA GLN A 137 -8.55 -0.52 6.88
C GLN A 137 -8.78 -0.59 8.39
N THR A 138 -10.03 -0.56 8.85
CA THR A 138 -10.39 -0.71 10.27
C THR A 138 -10.11 -2.13 10.75
N GLN A 139 -10.55 -3.15 10.01
CA GLN A 139 -10.26 -4.56 10.31
C GLN A 139 -8.75 -4.82 10.36
N PHE A 140 -8.00 -4.30 9.38
CA PHE A 140 -6.54 -4.42 9.37
C PHE A 140 -5.90 -3.83 10.63
N LYS A 141 -6.32 -2.63 11.03
CA LYS A 141 -5.79 -1.97 12.24
C LYS A 141 -6.09 -2.80 13.49
N ASN A 142 -7.31 -3.28 13.64
CA ASN A 142 -7.71 -4.14 14.75
C ASN A 142 -6.91 -5.44 14.79
N LEU A 143 -6.65 -6.06 13.63
CA LEU A 143 -5.80 -7.26 13.53
C LEU A 143 -4.38 -7.02 14.04
N VAL A 144 -3.77 -5.91 13.62
CA VAL A 144 -2.42 -5.53 14.10
C VAL A 144 -2.43 -5.34 15.62
N GLU A 145 -3.38 -4.57 16.16
CA GLU A 145 -3.48 -4.33 17.61
C GLU A 145 -3.69 -5.63 18.40
N LYS A 146 -4.51 -6.55 17.89
CA LYS A 146 -4.73 -7.85 18.54
C LYS A 146 -3.49 -8.74 18.50
N LEU A 147 -2.81 -8.82 17.35
CA LEU A 147 -1.58 -9.60 17.23
C LEU A 147 -0.47 -9.06 18.14
N ASP A 148 -0.31 -7.75 18.21
CA ASP A 148 0.67 -7.10 19.09
C ASP A 148 0.35 -7.31 20.58
N SER A 149 -0.91 -7.51 20.95
CA SER A 149 -1.33 -7.78 22.32
C SER A 149 -1.21 -9.25 22.76
N GLU A 150 -1.01 -10.16 21.81
CA GLU A 150 -0.89 -11.60 22.08
C GLU A 150 0.54 -11.97 22.46
N ALA A 151 0.73 -12.44 23.69
CA ALA A 151 2.07 -12.74 24.23
C ALA A 151 2.82 -13.86 23.48
N ASN A 152 2.10 -14.72 22.75
CA ASN A 152 2.69 -15.86 22.04
C ASN A 152 3.10 -15.54 20.60
N PHE A 153 2.72 -14.38 20.08
CA PHE A 153 3.00 -14.00 18.70
C PHE A 153 3.85 -12.74 18.64
N GLU A 154 4.78 -12.72 17.72
CA GLU A 154 5.55 -11.53 17.37
C GLU A 154 5.21 -11.15 15.91
N LEU A 155 4.53 -10.03 15.74
CA LEU A 155 4.24 -9.48 14.41
C LEU A 155 5.50 -8.84 13.84
N LEU A 156 6.11 -9.50 12.86
CA LEU A 156 7.37 -9.03 12.27
C LEU A 156 7.14 -7.94 11.24
N ASN A 157 6.22 -8.17 10.31
CA ASN A 157 5.96 -7.23 9.21
C ASN A 157 4.52 -7.35 8.70
N THR A 158 4.02 -6.22 8.19
CA THR A 158 2.76 -6.16 7.45
C THR A 158 2.92 -5.34 6.18
N PHE A 159 2.36 -5.81 5.07
CA PHE A 159 2.33 -5.09 3.80
C PHE A 159 0.95 -5.17 3.18
N LYS A 160 0.59 -4.15 2.41
CA LYS A 160 -0.52 -4.29 1.45
C LYS A 160 -0.10 -5.25 0.36
N VAL A 161 -1.06 -5.96 -0.20
CA VAL A 161 -0.87 -6.80 -1.37
C VAL A 161 -1.81 -6.28 -2.45
N LEU A 162 -1.25 -5.77 -3.54
CA LEU A 162 -1.99 -5.42 -4.72
C LEU A 162 -2.20 -6.69 -5.55
N GLY A 163 -3.41 -6.97 -5.91
CA GLY A 163 -3.77 -8.14 -6.71
C GLY A 163 -5.24 -8.50 -6.50
N GLU A 164 -5.75 -9.23 -7.45
CA GLU A 164 -7.15 -9.64 -7.61
C GLU A 164 -7.86 -10.06 -6.33
#